data_bdbf262ee19ff4a2d831d123b8ef114d
#
_entry.id   bdbf262ee19ff4a2d831d123b8ef114d
#
_cell.length_a   1.000
_cell.length_b   1.000
_cell.length_c   1.000
_cell.angle_alpha   90.00
_cell.angle_beta   90.00
_cell.angle_gamma   90.00
#
_symmetry.space_group_name_H-M   'P 1'
#
loop_
_entity.id
_entity.type
_entity.pdbx_description
1 polymer ?
#
loop_
_entity_poly.entity_id
_entity_poly.type
_entity_poly.pdbx_seq_one_letter_code
_entity_poly.pdbx_strand_id
1 'polypeptide(L)'
;MAKFVLLDTETTGAGEADRIIQLGFMVLEAGQQTEVYNDFCSTDVPIAYAAMEVHNITPEMIEGKPLCTETVAYRALTALNRDENYLVIHNAPFDLGMLEKEGFANEMKLIDTLRCARHVFEDEEAHRLQYFRYKMGLYKEEAAEAQKLGVEIKAHDAIGDVLTLKLFLSRLRARVQERFPGENPAEKMVSLTLEPVFYKGPMRFGKYKGKTLFEIAADDRGYLQWMVEKMESLDDDMRYSINRVLSGV
;
A
#
# COMPACT_ATOMS: atom_id res chain seq x y z
N MET A 1 11.68 -21.57 3.12
CA MET A 1 10.49 -21.26 2.28
C MET A 1 10.40 -19.75 2.16
N ALA A 2 9.77 -19.22 1.09
CA ALA A 2 9.57 -17.78 0.94
C ALA A 2 8.68 -17.24 2.07
N LYS A 3 9.04 -16.07 2.61
CA LYS A 3 8.29 -15.37 3.65
C LYS A 3 7.51 -14.22 3.05
N PHE A 4 6.33 -13.92 3.62
CA PHE A 4 5.55 -12.75 3.30
C PHE A 4 5.66 -11.76 4.46
N VAL A 5 6.23 -10.59 4.19
CA VAL A 5 6.39 -9.49 5.15
C VAL A 5 5.29 -8.47 4.86
N LEU A 6 4.27 -8.43 5.70
CA LEU A 6 3.16 -7.49 5.61
C LEU A 6 3.51 -6.27 6.44
N LEU A 7 3.59 -5.10 5.83
CA LEU A 7 4.17 -3.91 6.45
C LEU A 7 3.24 -2.70 6.31
N ASP A 8 3.28 -1.85 7.32
CA ASP A 8 2.68 -0.51 7.35
C ASP A 8 3.54 0.42 8.21
N THR A 9 3.52 1.73 7.92
CA THR A 9 4.29 2.74 8.65
C THR A 9 3.42 3.92 9.04
N GLU A 10 3.65 4.45 10.26
CA GLU A 10 3.14 5.76 10.65
C GLU A 10 4.28 6.78 10.62
N THR A 11 3.97 8.00 10.23
CA THR A 11 4.97 9.01 9.89
C THR A 11 4.64 10.39 10.47
N THR A 12 5.63 11.28 10.52
CA THR A 12 5.40 12.68 10.93
C THR A 12 4.53 13.47 9.96
N GLY A 13 4.39 12.97 8.72
CA GLY A 13 3.63 13.57 7.61
C GLY A 13 4.00 12.91 6.30
N ALA A 14 3.64 13.52 5.16
CA ALA A 14 3.83 12.95 3.82
C ALA A 14 4.87 13.72 2.96
N GLY A 15 5.56 14.70 3.53
CA GLY A 15 6.53 15.53 2.81
C GLY A 15 7.94 14.92 2.75
N GLU A 16 8.84 15.60 2.07
CA GLU A 16 10.22 15.15 1.87
C GLU A 16 11.02 15.07 3.19
N ALA A 17 10.78 16.00 4.11
CA ALA A 17 11.43 16.03 5.42
C ALA A 17 10.87 15.02 6.43
N ASP A 18 9.67 14.49 6.16
CA ASP A 18 8.98 13.61 7.12
C ASP A 18 9.67 12.27 7.31
N ARG A 19 9.49 11.69 8.50
CA ARG A 19 10.18 10.49 8.99
C ARG A 19 9.20 9.47 9.55
N ILE A 20 9.62 8.21 9.60
CA ILE A 20 8.89 7.12 10.25
C ILE A 20 8.92 7.33 11.76
N ILE A 21 7.74 7.22 12.40
CA ILE A 21 7.57 7.26 13.86
C ILE A 21 7.01 5.95 14.41
N GLN A 22 6.49 5.07 13.57
CA GLN A 22 6.15 3.70 13.93
C GLN A 22 6.37 2.79 12.72
N LEU A 23 7.01 1.65 12.95
CA LEU A 23 7.24 0.60 11.97
C LEU A 23 6.57 -0.68 12.46
N GLY A 24 5.49 -1.10 11.80
CA GLY A 24 4.75 -2.31 12.10
C GLY A 24 4.81 -3.32 10.97
N PHE A 25 5.09 -4.59 11.26
CA PHE A 25 4.97 -5.65 10.25
C PHE A 25 4.76 -7.03 10.86
N MET A 26 4.20 -7.92 10.06
CA MET A 26 4.05 -9.35 10.34
C MET A 26 4.79 -10.18 9.31
N VAL A 27 5.39 -11.29 9.76
CA VAL A 27 6.06 -12.27 8.90
C VAL A 27 5.23 -13.54 8.86
N LEU A 28 4.76 -13.90 7.68
CA LEU A 28 4.02 -15.13 7.44
C LEU A 28 4.92 -16.13 6.71
N GLU A 29 5.07 -17.32 7.28
CA GLU A 29 5.75 -18.45 6.67
C GLU A 29 4.89 -19.70 6.81
N ALA A 30 4.78 -20.52 5.77
CA ALA A 30 3.95 -21.71 5.79
C ALA A 30 4.41 -22.70 6.87
N GLY A 31 3.48 -23.11 7.74
CA GLY A 31 3.74 -24.05 8.83
C GLY A 31 4.47 -23.45 10.03
N GLN A 32 4.72 -22.15 10.06
CA GLN A 32 5.35 -21.44 11.17
C GLN A 32 4.34 -20.52 11.88
N GLN A 33 4.66 -20.16 13.12
CA GLN A 33 3.94 -19.14 13.84
C GLN A 33 4.24 -17.77 13.21
N THR A 34 3.23 -16.91 13.08
CA THR A 34 3.40 -15.54 12.61
C THR A 34 4.26 -14.76 13.60
N GLU A 35 5.34 -14.17 13.11
CA GLU A 35 6.13 -13.22 13.87
C GLU A 35 5.53 -11.82 13.73
N VAL A 36 5.58 -11.04 14.81
CA VAL A 36 5.02 -9.68 14.85
C VAL A 36 6.09 -8.72 15.36
N TYR A 37 6.29 -7.63 14.64
CA TYR A 37 7.19 -6.55 14.99
C TYR A 37 6.41 -5.24 14.98
N ASN A 38 6.59 -4.42 16.03
CA ASN A 38 5.89 -3.14 16.16
C ASN A 38 6.69 -2.21 17.07
N ASP A 39 7.45 -1.29 16.50
CA ASP A 39 8.30 -0.37 17.24
C ASP A 39 7.95 1.08 16.94
N PHE A 40 7.85 1.89 18.00
CA PHE A 40 7.88 3.34 17.88
C PHE A 40 9.31 3.84 17.69
N CYS A 41 9.45 4.90 16.86
CA CYS A 41 10.72 5.54 16.55
C CYS A 41 10.69 7.01 16.97
N SER A 42 11.81 7.52 17.48
CA SER A 42 11.99 8.96 17.69
C SER A 42 12.51 9.63 16.42
N THR A 43 12.24 10.93 16.31
CA THR A 43 12.79 11.80 15.27
C THR A 43 12.79 13.25 15.76
N ASP A 44 13.68 14.08 15.21
CA ASP A 44 13.70 15.53 15.44
C ASP A 44 12.66 16.30 14.59
N VAL A 45 11.98 15.62 13.66
CA VAL A 45 10.95 16.22 12.81
C VAL A 45 9.64 16.27 13.58
N PRO A 46 9.01 17.45 13.74
CA PRO A 46 7.73 17.58 14.42
C PRO A 46 6.62 16.79 13.70
N ILE A 47 5.74 16.12 14.46
CA ILE A 47 4.58 15.43 13.89
C ILE A 47 3.54 16.46 13.46
N ALA A 48 3.15 16.45 12.20
CA ALA A 48 2.09 17.31 11.68
C ALA A 48 0.74 16.99 12.34
N TYR A 49 -0.05 18.01 12.69
CA TYR A 49 -1.38 17.79 13.27
C TYR A 49 -2.28 16.92 12.39
N ALA A 50 -2.21 17.07 11.07
CA ALA A 50 -2.97 16.25 10.13
C ALA A 50 -2.55 14.76 10.16
N ALA A 51 -1.29 14.46 10.49
CA ALA A 51 -0.81 13.09 10.69
C ALA A 51 -1.31 12.55 12.04
N MET A 52 -1.19 13.35 13.12
CA MET A 52 -1.72 12.99 14.45
C MET A 52 -3.23 12.70 14.41
N GLU A 53 -4.01 13.46 13.64
CA GLU A 53 -5.44 13.23 13.45
C GLU A 53 -5.73 11.84 12.86
N VAL A 54 -4.82 11.30 12.02
CA VAL A 54 -4.97 9.99 11.39
C VAL A 54 -4.53 8.86 12.32
N HIS A 55 -3.28 8.90 12.82
CA HIS A 55 -2.70 7.76 13.57
C HIS A 55 -2.74 7.90 15.09
N ASN A 56 -3.14 9.07 15.64
CA ASN A 56 -3.24 9.35 17.07
C ASN A 56 -1.91 9.21 17.86
N ILE A 57 -0.76 9.20 17.20
CA ILE A 57 0.55 9.16 17.85
C ILE A 57 0.95 10.58 18.19
N THR A 58 1.29 10.83 19.47
CA THR A 58 1.70 12.14 19.96
C THR A 58 3.23 12.20 20.17
N PRO A 59 3.84 13.39 20.24
CA PRO A 59 5.27 13.54 20.51
C PRO A 59 5.73 12.80 21.78
N GLU A 60 4.89 12.78 22.82
CA GLU A 60 5.21 12.12 24.10
C GLU A 60 5.30 10.59 23.95
N MET A 61 4.59 10.00 22.99
CA MET A 61 4.62 8.55 22.74
C MET A 61 5.94 8.09 22.10
N ILE A 62 6.60 9.00 21.36
CA ILE A 62 7.87 8.72 20.68
C ILE A 62 9.07 9.30 21.41
N GLU A 63 8.86 10.09 22.45
CA GLU A 63 9.94 10.67 23.26
C GLU A 63 10.81 9.56 23.88
N GLY A 64 12.13 9.69 23.73
CA GLY A 64 13.10 8.71 24.25
C GLY A 64 13.09 7.35 23.56
N LYS A 65 12.34 7.18 22.47
CA LYS A 65 12.43 5.98 21.65
C LYS A 65 13.73 5.98 20.81
N PRO A 66 14.21 4.81 20.34
CA PRO A 66 15.35 4.76 19.43
C PRO A 66 15.01 5.41 18.09
N LEU A 67 16.00 5.76 17.28
CA LEU A 67 15.82 6.09 15.86
C LEU A 67 15.27 4.87 15.12
N CYS A 68 14.57 5.08 13.99
CA CYS A 68 13.97 4.00 13.22
C CYS A 68 14.99 2.89 12.90
N THR A 69 16.19 3.26 12.45
CA THR A 69 17.27 2.33 12.09
C THR A 69 17.85 1.55 13.27
N GLU A 70 17.60 1.98 14.50
CA GLU A 70 18.07 1.34 15.73
C GLU A 70 17.05 0.39 16.35
N THR A 71 15.81 0.36 15.82
CA THR A 71 14.73 -0.50 16.33
C THR A 71 14.97 -1.98 16.04
N VAL A 72 14.30 -2.84 16.79
CA VAL A 72 14.31 -4.29 16.54
C VAL A 72 13.58 -4.58 15.22
N ALA A 73 12.45 -3.89 14.98
CA ALA A 73 11.68 -4.01 13.75
C ALA A 73 12.52 -3.70 12.52
N TYR A 74 13.24 -2.56 12.47
CA TYR A 74 14.05 -2.20 11.30
C TYR A 74 15.17 -3.21 11.03
N ARG A 75 15.86 -3.69 12.07
CA ARG A 75 16.92 -4.71 11.91
C ARG A 75 16.36 -6.03 11.41
N ALA A 76 15.19 -6.45 11.92
CA ALA A 76 14.52 -7.66 11.46
C ALA A 76 14.06 -7.51 10.00
N LEU A 77 13.48 -6.37 9.62
CA LEU A 77 13.11 -6.06 8.25
C LEU A 77 14.31 -6.14 7.30
N THR A 78 15.43 -5.55 7.69
CA THR A 78 16.69 -5.60 6.92
C THR A 78 17.21 -7.03 6.76
N ALA A 79 17.11 -7.86 7.78
CA ALA A 79 17.52 -9.27 7.70
C ALA A 79 16.62 -10.12 6.78
N LEU A 80 15.36 -9.71 6.60
CA LEU A 80 14.37 -10.34 5.73
C LEU A 80 14.44 -9.85 4.27
N ASN A 81 15.18 -8.77 4.00
CA ASN A 81 15.26 -8.11 2.70
C ASN A 81 16.06 -8.95 1.70
N ARG A 82 15.41 -9.90 1.05
CA ARG A 82 15.98 -10.85 0.08
C ARG A 82 14.98 -11.13 -1.03
N ASP A 83 15.47 -11.41 -2.24
CA ASP A 83 14.68 -11.60 -3.45
C ASP A 83 13.76 -12.84 -3.46
N GLU A 84 14.00 -13.81 -2.58
CA GLU A 84 13.10 -14.94 -2.38
C GLU A 84 11.86 -14.61 -1.54
N ASN A 85 11.86 -13.50 -0.79
CA ASN A 85 10.74 -13.08 0.05
C ASN A 85 9.80 -12.10 -0.67
N TYR A 86 8.62 -11.89 -0.09
CA TYR A 86 7.61 -10.94 -0.58
C TYR A 86 7.40 -9.82 0.45
N LEU A 87 7.46 -8.58 -0.01
CA LEU A 87 7.04 -7.42 0.76
C LEU A 87 5.62 -7.06 0.33
N VAL A 88 4.69 -7.03 1.27
CA VAL A 88 3.26 -6.78 1.03
C VAL A 88 2.85 -5.50 1.72
N ILE A 89 2.41 -4.51 0.95
CA ILE A 89 2.01 -3.19 1.44
C ILE A 89 0.70 -2.78 0.75
N HIS A 90 -0.07 -1.90 1.37
CA HIS A 90 -1.24 -1.29 0.74
C HIS A 90 -0.95 0.16 0.38
N ASN A 91 -0.70 0.47 -0.89
CA ASN A 91 -0.17 1.75 -1.39
C ASN A 91 1.34 1.89 -1.18
N ALA A 92 2.07 0.89 -1.63
CA ALA A 92 3.50 0.70 -1.40
C ALA A 92 4.41 1.91 -1.70
N PRO A 93 4.15 2.79 -2.68
CA PRO A 93 5.02 3.93 -2.94
C PRO A 93 5.20 4.85 -1.73
N PHE A 94 4.19 4.97 -0.85
CA PHE A 94 4.30 5.79 0.36
C PHE A 94 5.30 5.20 1.35
N ASP A 95 5.07 3.96 1.77
CA ASP A 95 5.91 3.30 2.79
C ASP A 95 7.33 3.06 2.29
N LEU A 96 7.49 2.67 1.02
CA LEU A 96 8.80 2.50 0.41
C LEU A 96 9.57 3.82 0.36
N GLY A 97 8.92 4.93 0.02
CA GLY A 97 9.54 6.25 0.03
C GLY A 97 9.97 6.69 1.43
N MET A 98 9.22 6.33 2.47
CA MET A 98 9.61 6.59 3.86
C MET A 98 10.75 5.69 4.32
N LEU A 99 10.73 4.41 3.97
CA LEU A 99 11.80 3.46 4.27
C LEU A 99 13.11 3.83 3.57
N GLU A 100 13.04 4.35 2.33
CA GLU A 100 14.21 4.83 1.59
C GLU A 100 14.91 5.99 2.31
N LYS A 101 14.16 6.90 2.92
CA LYS A 101 14.71 7.98 3.75
C LYS A 101 15.44 7.48 5.01
N GLU A 102 15.06 6.29 5.48
CA GLU A 102 15.75 5.58 6.58
C GLU A 102 16.88 4.66 6.07
N GLY A 103 17.22 4.73 4.77
CA GLY A 103 18.31 3.96 4.17
C GLY A 103 17.95 2.52 3.78
N PHE A 104 16.66 2.15 3.77
CA PHE A 104 16.21 0.84 3.34
C PHE A 104 15.87 0.83 1.85
N ALA A 105 16.56 0.02 1.06
CA ALA A 105 16.25 -0.25 -0.34
C ALA A 105 15.64 -1.66 -0.46
N ASN A 106 14.40 -1.76 -0.93
CA ASN A 106 13.71 -3.04 -1.01
C ASN A 106 14.28 -3.96 -2.10
N GLU A 107 14.69 -5.18 -1.73
CA GLU A 107 15.12 -6.25 -2.62
C GLU A 107 14.06 -7.37 -2.74
N MET A 108 13.04 -7.38 -1.88
CA MET A 108 11.96 -8.37 -1.90
C MET A 108 11.04 -8.18 -3.10
N LYS A 109 10.36 -9.24 -3.50
CA LYS A 109 9.26 -9.17 -4.48
C LYS A 109 8.12 -8.34 -3.91
N LEU A 110 7.78 -7.22 -4.57
CA LEU A 110 6.76 -6.31 -4.08
C LEU A 110 5.35 -6.75 -4.49
N ILE A 111 4.45 -6.77 -3.51
CA ILE A 111 3.00 -6.88 -3.71
C ILE A 111 2.33 -5.61 -3.16
N ASP A 112 1.92 -4.71 -4.05
CA ASP A 112 1.06 -3.58 -3.69
C ASP A 112 -0.40 -4.02 -3.77
N THR A 113 -1.02 -4.25 -2.61
CA THR A 113 -2.39 -4.75 -2.54
C THR A 113 -3.43 -3.74 -3.02
N LEU A 114 -3.12 -2.43 -3.02
CA LEU A 114 -3.96 -1.40 -3.63
C LEU A 114 -4.00 -1.55 -5.16
N ARG A 115 -2.84 -1.73 -5.80
CA ARG A 115 -2.76 -1.95 -7.25
C ARG A 115 -3.43 -3.26 -7.65
N CYS A 116 -3.14 -4.35 -6.92
CA CYS A 116 -3.80 -5.64 -7.12
C CYS A 116 -5.33 -5.52 -7.01
N ALA A 117 -5.82 -4.82 -5.98
CA ALA A 117 -7.26 -4.61 -5.78
C ALA A 117 -7.90 -3.85 -6.95
N ARG A 118 -7.24 -2.84 -7.48
CA ARG A 118 -7.73 -2.10 -8.66
C ARG A 118 -7.88 -2.97 -9.91
N HIS A 119 -7.07 -4.02 -10.05
CA HIS A 119 -7.18 -4.99 -11.14
C HIS A 119 -8.29 -6.02 -10.94
N VAL A 120 -8.52 -6.49 -9.70
CA VAL A 120 -9.42 -7.64 -9.48
C VAL A 120 -10.77 -7.27 -8.85
N PHE A 121 -10.90 -6.06 -8.31
CA PHE A 121 -12.13 -5.46 -7.78
C PHE A 121 -12.46 -4.16 -8.52
N GLU A 122 -12.40 -4.18 -9.85
CA GLU A 122 -12.51 -3.00 -10.72
C GLU A 122 -13.80 -2.18 -10.52
N ASP A 123 -14.90 -2.82 -10.11
CA ASP A 123 -16.21 -2.20 -9.95
C ASP A 123 -16.45 -1.60 -8.56
N GLU A 124 -15.47 -1.73 -7.64
CA GLU A 124 -15.61 -1.13 -6.32
C GLU A 124 -15.40 0.40 -6.36
N GLU A 125 -16.17 1.12 -5.55
CA GLU A 125 -16.17 2.58 -5.48
C GLU A 125 -14.84 3.15 -4.95
N ALA A 126 -14.17 2.37 -4.09
CA ALA A 126 -12.89 2.73 -3.50
C ALA A 126 -12.02 1.48 -3.27
N HIS A 127 -10.71 1.69 -3.23
CA HIS A 127 -9.74 0.60 -3.05
C HIS A 127 -8.87 0.78 -1.81
N ARG A 128 -9.20 1.72 -0.91
CA ARG A 128 -8.48 1.90 0.35
C ARG A 128 -8.66 0.68 1.27
N LEU A 129 -7.67 0.36 2.07
CA LEU A 129 -7.70 -0.78 3.00
C LEU A 129 -8.91 -0.70 3.94
N GLN A 130 -9.18 0.46 4.51
CA GLN A 130 -10.33 0.70 5.38
C GLN A 130 -11.68 0.52 4.68
N TYR A 131 -11.78 0.81 3.36
CA TYR A 131 -12.98 0.50 2.59
C TYR A 131 -13.23 -1.01 2.57
N PHE A 132 -12.21 -1.80 2.24
CA PHE A 132 -12.34 -3.27 2.22
C PHE A 132 -12.54 -3.87 3.61
N ARG A 133 -11.95 -3.27 4.66
CA ARG A 133 -12.19 -3.66 6.05
C ARG A 133 -13.68 -3.70 6.38
N TYR A 134 -14.44 -2.69 5.97
CA TYR A 134 -15.89 -2.64 6.18
C TYR A 134 -16.66 -3.41 5.12
N LYS A 135 -16.35 -3.24 3.85
CA LYS A 135 -17.05 -3.87 2.73
C LYS A 135 -17.06 -5.40 2.82
N MET A 136 -15.93 -6.00 3.21
CA MET A 136 -15.77 -7.45 3.34
C MET A 136 -16.02 -7.95 4.76
N GLY A 137 -16.34 -7.09 5.69
CA GLY A 137 -16.63 -7.45 7.09
C GLY A 137 -15.40 -7.91 7.88
N LEU A 138 -14.18 -7.54 7.45
CA LEU A 138 -12.93 -7.98 8.09
C LEU A 138 -12.84 -7.54 9.54
N TYR A 139 -13.42 -6.39 9.89
CA TYR A 139 -13.48 -5.87 11.25
C TYR A 139 -14.12 -6.85 12.26
N LYS A 140 -14.92 -7.81 11.79
CA LYS A 140 -15.54 -8.85 12.65
C LYS A 140 -14.55 -9.97 13.02
N GLU A 141 -13.48 -10.12 12.24
CA GLU A 141 -12.47 -11.16 12.39
C GLU A 141 -11.25 -10.66 13.18
N GLU A 142 -11.03 -9.34 13.21
CA GLU A 142 -9.84 -8.69 13.78
C GLU A 142 -9.59 -9.07 15.25
N ALA A 143 -10.61 -9.02 16.10
CA ALA A 143 -10.45 -9.32 17.52
C ALA A 143 -9.99 -10.77 17.79
N ALA A 144 -10.55 -11.73 17.05
CA ALA A 144 -10.16 -13.13 17.16
C ALA A 144 -8.74 -13.38 16.62
N GLU A 145 -8.39 -12.69 15.54
CA GLU A 145 -7.06 -12.83 14.94
C GLU A 145 -5.98 -12.14 15.79
N ALA A 146 -6.25 -10.94 16.33
CA ALA A 146 -5.37 -10.26 17.26
C ALA A 146 -5.08 -11.09 18.52
N GLN A 147 -6.12 -11.73 19.07
CA GLN A 147 -5.95 -12.63 20.23
C GLN A 147 -5.01 -13.79 19.92
N LYS A 148 -5.10 -14.41 18.73
CA LYS A 148 -4.20 -15.49 18.29
C LYS A 148 -2.76 -15.03 18.17
N LEU A 149 -2.56 -13.78 17.74
CA LEU A 149 -1.24 -13.20 17.50
C LEU A 149 -0.64 -12.53 18.74
N GLY A 150 -1.42 -12.39 19.82
CA GLY A 150 -1.00 -11.66 21.02
C GLY A 150 -0.83 -10.16 20.79
N VAL A 151 -1.56 -9.59 19.82
CA VAL A 151 -1.51 -8.18 19.44
C VAL A 151 -2.68 -7.43 20.05
N GLU A 152 -2.44 -6.24 20.59
CA GLU A 152 -3.49 -5.31 21.01
C GLU A 152 -3.89 -4.45 19.81
N ILE A 153 -5.18 -4.45 19.46
CA ILE A 153 -5.69 -3.61 18.37
C ILE A 153 -5.97 -2.21 18.92
N LYS A 154 -5.29 -1.22 18.34
CA LYS A 154 -5.64 0.20 18.48
C LYS A 154 -6.05 0.72 17.11
N ALA A 155 -7.05 1.61 17.08
CA ALA A 155 -7.43 2.25 15.83
C ALA A 155 -6.27 3.12 15.32
N HIS A 156 -5.94 2.99 14.03
CA HIS A 156 -4.86 3.74 13.39
C HIS A 156 -3.50 3.55 14.09
N ASP A 157 -3.12 2.32 14.29
CA ASP A 157 -1.82 1.86 14.74
C ASP A 157 -1.27 0.95 13.64
N ALA A 158 -0.02 1.14 13.21
CA ALA A 158 0.57 0.40 12.10
C ALA A 158 0.31 -1.12 12.19
N ILE A 159 0.40 -1.71 13.38
CA ILE A 159 0.14 -3.14 13.54
C ILE A 159 -1.34 -3.51 13.39
N GLY A 160 -2.25 -2.61 13.71
CA GLY A 160 -3.69 -2.76 13.46
C GLY A 160 -4.01 -2.77 11.97
N ASP A 161 -3.38 -1.89 11.20
CA ASP A 161 -3.53 -1.85 9.75
C ASP A 161 -2.83 -3.04 9.08
N VAL A 162 -1.69 -3.52 9.57
CA VAL A 162 -1.06 -4.78 9.15
C VAL A 162 -1.97 -5.98 9.41
N LEU A 163 -2.70 -6.02 10.53
CA LEU A 163 -3.68 -7.08 10.81
C LEU A 163 -4.83 -7.06 9.79
N THR A 164 -5.36 -5.87 9.51
CA THR A 164 -6.39 -5.69 8.48
C THR A 164 -5.84 -6.10 7.11
N LEU A 165 -4.61 -5.73 6.78
CA LEU A 165 -3.91 -6.11 5.55
C LEU A 165 -3.77 -7.63 5.43
N LYS A 166 -3.44 -8.34 6.52
CA LYS A 166 -3.37 -9.80 6.56
C LYS A 166 -4.71 -10.45 6.21
N LEU A 167 -5.79 -9.97 6.81
CA LEU A 167 -7.14 -10.46 6.51
C LEU A 167 -7.54 -10.15 5.06
N PHE A 168 -7.25 -8.93 4.60
CA PHE A 168 -7.50 -8.52 3.23
C PHE A 168 -6.71 -9.34 2.21
N LEU A 169 -5.42 -9.59 2.45
CA LEU A 169 -4.56 -10.39 1.57
C LEU A 169 -5.15 -11.79 1.31
N SER A 170 -5.76 -12.39 2.33
CA SER A 170 -6.46 -13.68 2.19
C SER A 170 -7.61 -13.59 1.17
N ARG A 171 -8.43 -12.53 1.21
CA ARG A 171 -9.54 -12.28 0.28
C ARG A 171 -9.04 -11.94 -1.13
N LEU A 172 -8.02 -11.09 -1.20
CA LEU A 172 -7.37 -10.69 -2.44
C LEU A 172 -6.77 -11.90 -3.17
N ARG A 173 -6.05 -12.76 -2.43
CA ARG A 173 -5.48 -14.00 -2.97
C ARG A 173 -6.55 -14.91 -3.56
N ALA A 174 -7.66 -15.11 -2.85
CA ALA A 174 -8.78 -15.92 -3.34
C ALA A 174 -9.35 -15.33 -4.65
N ARG A 175 -9.52 -14.01 -4.71
CA ARG A 175 -10.03 -13.32 -5.89
C ARG A 175 -9.06 -13.40 -7.08
N VAL A 176 -7.75 -13.27 -6.83
CA VAL A 176 -6.71 -13.45 -7.86
C VAL A 176 -6.76 -14.89 -8.40
N GLN A 177 -6.87 -15.90 -7.54
CA GLN A 177 -6.95 -17.29 -7.95
C GLN A 177 -8.20 -17.60 -8.79
N GLU A 178 -9.33 -16.99 -8.45
CA GLU A 178 -10.58 -17.11 -9.23
C GLU A 178 -10.43 -16.49 -10.63
N ARG A 179 -9.81 -15.31 -10.71
CA ARG A 179 -9.67 -14.54 -11.95
C ARG A 179 -8.57 -15.06 -12.87
N PHE A 180 -7.53 -15.66 -12.30
CA PHE A 180 -6.38 -16.21 -13.01
C PHE A 180 -6.14 -17.68 -12.63
N PRO A 181 -7.04 -18.59 -13.03
CA PRO A 181 -6.92 -20.01 -12.67
C PRO A 181 -5.65 -20.62 -13.26
N GLY A 182 -4.93 -21.35 -12.42
CA GLY A 182 -3.68 -22.04 -12.83
C GLY A 182 -2.40 -21.22 -12.65
N GLU A 183 -2.48 -19.91 -12.37
CA GLU A 183 -1.33 -19.09 -12.01
C GLU A 183 -1.04 -19.18 -10.51
N ASN A 184 0.24 -19.02 -10.12
CA ASN A 184 0.60 -18.86 -8.71
C ASN A 184 0.09 -17.49 -8.24
N PRO A 185 -0.81 -17.41 -7.23
CA PRO A 185 -1.40 -16.14 -6.83
C PRO A 185 -0.41 -15.10 -6.33
N ALA A 186 0.69 -15.51 -5.67
CA ALA A 186 1.70 -14.58 -5.18
C ALA A 186 2.48 -13.95 -6.35
N GLU A 187 2.95 -14.77 -7.29
CA GLU A 187 3.64 -14.27 -8.48
C GLU A 187 2.71 -13.42 -9.36
N LYS A 188 1.42 -13.80 -9.45
CA LYS A 188 0.43 -12.97 -10.16
C LYS A 188 0.23 -11.62 -9.49
N MET A 189 0.16 -11.56 -8.16
CA MET A 189 0.07 -10.28 -7.44
C MET A 189 1.32 -9.41 -7.65
N VAL A 190 2.52 -9.99 -7.72
CA VAL A 190 3.73 -9.25 -8.10
C VAL A 190 3.59 -8.67 -9.52
N SER A 191 3.14 -9.47 -10.49
CA SER A 191 2.89 -8.99 -11.86
C SER A 191 1.86 -7.85 -11.88
N LEU A 192 0.70 -8.02 -11.21
CA LEU A 192 -0.35 -6.99 -11.12
C LEU A 192 0.12 -5.70 -10.42
N THR A 193 1.11 -5.79 -9.53
CA THR A 193 1.74 -4.60 -8.91
C THR A 193 2.45 -3.73 -9.96
N LEU A 194 3.02 -4.33 -10.98
CA LEU A 194 3.77 -3.66 -12.04
C LEU A 194 2.90 -3.27 -13.24
N GLU A 195 1.79 -3.96 -13.46
CA GLU A 195 0.89 -3.70 -14.57
C GLU A 195 0.18 -2.35 -14.40
N PRO A 196 -0.01 -1.55 -15.47
CA PRO A 196 -0.70 -0.27 -15.38
C PRO A 196 -2.18 -0.47 -15.06
N VAL A 197 -2.72 0.40 -14.19
CA VAL A 197 -4.11 0.39 -13.74
C VAL A 197 -4.94 1.38 -14.54
N PHE A 198 -6.14 0.99 -14.93
CA PHE A 198 -7.07 1.89 -15.62
C PHE A 198 -7.64 2.96 -14.65
N TYR A 199 -7.41 4.25 -14.99
CA TYR A 199 -7.90 5.38 -14.21
C TYR A 199 -9.35 5.72 -14.58
N LYS A 200 -10.28 5.43 -13.68
CA LYS A 200 -11.73 5.68 -13.87
C LYS A 200 -12.19 7.07 -13.38
N GLY A 201 -11.36 7.74 -12.60
CA GLY A 201 -11.74 9.01 -11.96
C GLY A 201 -11.69 10.24 -12.89
N PRO A 202 -12.18 11.39 -12.39
CA PRO A 202 -12.05 12.64 -13.11
C PRO A 202 -10.60 13.14 -13.10
N MET A 203 -10.18 13.78 -14.18
CA MET A 203 -8.86 14.43 -14.30
C MET A 203 -8.62 15.40 -13.14
N ARG A 204 -7.45 15.31 -12.52
CA ARG A 204 -7.07 16.16 -11.37
C ARG A 204 -6.31 17.42 -11.77
N PHE A 205 -5.88 17.52 -13.02
CA PHE A 205 -5.05 18.61 -13.55
C PHE A 205 -5.44 18.98 -14.99
N GLY A 206 -4.82 20.03 -15.53
CA GLY A 206 -4.95 20.44 -16.92
C GLY A 206 -6.28 21.11 -17.27
N LYS A 207 -6.48 21.32 -18.58
CA LYS A 207 -7.63 22.03 -19.19
C LYS A 207 -8.97 21.41 -18.81
N TYR A 208 -9.00 20.10 -18.65
CA TYR A 208 -10.21 19.31 -18.38
C TYR A 208 -10.30 18.78 -16.96
N LYS A 209 -9.72 19.48 -15.98
CA LYS A 209 -9.86 19.14 -14.56
C LYS A 209 -11.35 18.95 -14.18
N GLY A 210 -11.67 17.81 -13.59
CA GLY A 210 -13.03 17.46 -13.17
C GLY A 210 -13.82 16.63 -14.17
N LYS A 211 -13.35 16.43 -15.42
CA LYS A 211 -13.95 15.54 -16.41
C LYS A 211 -13.26 14.17 -16.44
N THR A 212 -14.01 13.13 -16.73
CA THR A 212 -13.48 11.78 -16.98
C THR A 212 -12.79 11.70 -18.36
N LEU A 213 -11.94 10.70 -18.55
CA LEU A 213 -11.28 10.48 -19.84
C LEU A 213 -12.30 10.21 -20.97
N PHE A 214 -13.43 9.56 -20.67
CA PHE A 214 -14.50 9.32 -21.64
C PHE A 214 -15.20 10.62 -22.08
N GLU A 215 -15.50 11.51 -21.13
CA GLU A 215 -16.08 12.83 -21.46
C GLU A 215 -15.12 13.67 -22.29
N ILE A 216 -13.82 13.63 -21.96
CA ILE A 216 -12.80 14.35 -22.74
C ILE A 216 -12.66 13.75 -24.15
N ALA A 217 -12.69 12.42 -24.27
CA ALA A 217 -12.60 11.78 -25.58
C ALA A 217 -13.79 12.11 -26.49
N ALA A 218 -14.98 12.33 -25.91
CA ALA A 218 -16.17 12.78 -26.64
C ALA A 218 -16.08 14.25 -27.08
N ASP A 219 -15.54 15.11 -26.21
CA ASP A 219 -15.49 16.56 -26.46
C ASP A 219 -14.25 17.02 -27.23
N ASP A 220 -13.08 16.47 -26.91
CA ASP A 220 -11.77 16.87 -27.44
C ASP A 220 -10.78 15.69 -27.45
N ARG A 221 -11.02 14.75 -28.34
CA ARG A 221 -10.15 13.58 -28.54
C ARG A 221 -8.69 13.95 -28.83
N GLY A 222 -8.49 15.08 -29.54
CA GLY A 222 -7.16 15.57 -29.89
C GLY A 222 -6.33 15.97 -28.67
N TYR A 223 -6.97 16.44 -27.60
CA TYR A 223 -6.28 16.76 -26.35
C TYR A 223 -5.68 15.49 -25.69
N LEU A 224 -6.42 14.38 -25.66
CA LEU A 224 -5.90 13.12 -25.13
C LEU A 224 -4.74 12.57 -25.96
N GLN A 225 -4.83 12.68 -27.30
CA GLN A 225 -3.73 12.29 -28.18
C GLN A 225 -2.48 13.15 -27.91
N TRP A 226 -2.66 14.48 -27.79
CA TRP A 226 -1.57 15.39 -27.44
C TRP A 226 -0.93 15.04 -26.09
N MET A 227 -1.72 14.68 -25.07
CA MET A 227 -1.20 14.25 -23.75
C MET A 227 -0.26 13.07 -23.90
N VAL A 228 -0.68 12.02 -24.59
CA VAL A 228 0.14 10.80 -24.78
C VAL A 228 1.43 11.10 -25.56
N GLU A 229 1.37 11.97 -26.57
CA GLU A 229 2.50 12.26 -27.46
C GLU A 229 3.50 13.26 -26.89
N LYS A 230 3.04 14.23 -26.09
CA LYS A 230 3.83 15.41 -25.71
C LYS A 230 4.06 15.60 -24.22
N MET A 231 3.27 14.94 -23.35
CA MET A 231 3.48 15.07 -21.91
C MET A 231 4.46 14.00 -21.40
N GLU A 232 5.72 14.40 -21.21
CA GLU A 232 6.76 13.52 -20.65
C GLU A 232 6.47 13.10 -19.21
N SER A 233 5.82 13.97 -18.43
CA SER A 233 5.45 13.73 -17.02
C SER A 233 4.18 12.88 -16.86
N LEU A 234 3.63 12.34 -17.94
CA LEU A 234 2.43 11.50 -17.86
C LEU A 234 2.81 10.13 -17.31
N ASP A 235 2.22 9.75 -16.16
CA ASP A 235 2.46 8.43 -15.56
C ASP A 235 1.90 7.29 -16.42
N ASP A 236 2.38 6.08 -16.17
CA ASP A 236 2.05 4.90 -16.97
C ASP A 236 0.56 4.51 -16.86
N ASP A 237 -0.06 4.67 -15.68
CA ASP A 237 -1.48 4.38 -15.48
C ASP A 237 -2.36 5.33 -16.31
N MET A 238 -2.02 6.62 -16.32
CA MET A 238 -2.73 7.60 -17.11
C MET A 238 -2.51 7.39 -18.61
N ARG A 239 -1.28 7.12 -19.03
CA ARG A 239 -0.93 6.82 -20.43
C ARG A 239 -1.70 5.60 -20.94
N TYR A 240 -1.70 4.51 -20.15
CA TYR A 240 -2.46 3.30 -20.45
C TYR A 240 -3.95 3.59 -20.57
N SER A 241 -4.50 4.36 -19.63
CA SER A 241 -5.93 4.68 -19.57
C SER A 241 -6.37 5.51 -20.77
N ILE A 242 -5.59 6.51 -21.15
CA ILE A 242 -5.87 7.34 -22.32
C ILE A 242 -5.83 6.49 -23.60
N ASN A 243 -4.80 5.67 -23.78
CA ASN A 243 -4.68 4.81 -24.97
C ASN A 243 -5.88 3.85 -25.08
N ARG A 244 -6.33 3.29 -23.96
CA ARG A 244 -7.48 2.41 -23.91
C ARG A 244 -8.77 3.13 -24.30
N VAL A 245 -9.01 4.33 -23.80
CA VAL A 245 -10.17 5.17 -24.18
C VAL A 245 -10.10 5.58 -25.66
N LEU A 246 -8.90 5.92 -26.15
CA LEU A 246 -8.69 6.26 -27.55
C LEU A 246 -8.88 5.07 -28.50
N SER A 247 -8.67 3.83 -28.07
CA SER A 247 -8.92 2.63 -28.88
C SER A 247 -10.37 2.17 -28.84
N GLY A 248 -11.21 2.75 -27.98
CA GLY A 248 -12.64 2.43 -27.89
C GLY A 248 -12.93 1.13 -27.10
N VAL A 249 -11.99 0.72 -26.24
CA VAL A 249 -12.08 -0.51 -25.42
C VAL A 249 -12.27 -0.15 -23.96
#